data_a50b48755652030e50c4579f0d5cedc1
#
_entry.id   a50b48755652030e50c4579f0d5cedc1
#
_cell.length_a   1.000
_cell.length_b   1.000
_cell.length_c   1.000
_cell.angle_alpha   90.00
_cell.angle_beta   90.00
_cell.angle_gamma   90.00
#
_symmetry.space_group_name_H-M   'P 1'
#
loop_
_entity.id
_entity.type
_entity.pdbx_description
1 polymer ?
#
loop_
_entity_poly.entity_id
_entity_poly.type
_entity_poly.pdbx_seq_one_letter_code
_entity_poly.pdbx_strand_id
1 'polypeptide(L)'
;MKYKVTLIVLLLMMVGCEVFAPKELEEYELLDGPLEGLTYAETKRFVAGDAAFDNQIFTAETGLGPIFTGTSCISCHAGEGKGHPYNQFIRFGQSDATGNHYLDQGGPQLQNKALPGYEPEALPPGAPHATFIAQAVTGLGYFDAVTDEYLLQIEEEQAKRTDGIRGQVHWNEIPEYVNLREGTITRNGKYITRFGKKASIYDLLQQTAFAYNQDIGITSYYEPYDTYSGEMLSPEIDRQTINDVVFYLKTLKAPEPRNQDNLDVLAGKNLFEQINCAVCHRPTMETGYSPIEPLSYQTFHPYTDLLLHDLGSDLNDGYTEGYATSGQWRTAALWGLGLSKDSQGGSYYLMHDGRAKSIEEAIAWHGGEAEESKKQFELLTLEEKKQVIKFLESL
;
A
#
# COMPACT_ATOMS: atom_id res chain seq x y z
N MET A 1 -60.01 20.47 -21.14
CA MET A 1 -59.47 19.12 -20.84
C MET A 1 -58.16 18.81 -21.54
N LYS A 2 -57.97 19.17 -22.81
CA LYS A 2 -56.71 18.89 -23.57
C LYS A 2 -55.44 19.52 -22.96
N TYR A 3 -55.48 20.72 -22.42
CA TYR A 3 -54.29 21.39 -21.86
C TYR A 3 -53.84 20.83 -20.48
N LYS A 4 -54.76 20.23 -19.69
CA LYS A 4 -54.40 19.59 -18.42
C LYS A 4 -53.66 18.26 -18.62
N VAL A 5 -53.99 17.51 -19.70
CA VAL A 5 -53.31 16.26 -20.03
C VAL A 5 -51.92 16.54 -20.55
N THR A 6 -51.72 17.58 -21.37
CA THR A 6 -50.41 17.96 -21.90
C THR A 6 -49.46 18.43 -20.80
N LEU A 7 -49.96 19.17 -19.77
CA LEU A 7 -49.16 19.62 -18.65
C LEU A 7 -48.68 18.45 -17.76
N ILE A 8 -49.56 17.45 -17.53
CA ILE A 8 -49.21 16.25 -16.75
C ILE A 8 -48.18 15.38 -17.47
N VAL A 9 -48.27 15.26 -18.80
CA VAL A 9 -47.27 14.53 -19.60
C VAL A 9 -45.92 15.25 -19.60
N LEU A 10 -45.88 16.58 -19.68
CA LEU A 10 -44.63 17.36 -19.56
C LEU A 10 -44.01 17.25 -18.14
N LEU A 11 -44.84 17.26 -17.06
CA LEU A 11 -44.33 17.07 -15.70
C LEU A 11 -43.79 15.67 -15.46
N LEU A 12 -44.40 14.65 -16.04
CA LEU A 12 -43.92 13.27 -15.98
C LEU A 12 -42.62 13.08 -16.77
N MET A 13 -42.37 13.80 -17.84
CA MET A 13 -41.11 13.75 -18.58
C MET A 13 -39.95 14.43 -17.81
N MET A 14 -40.23 15.45 -17.00
CA MET A 14 -39.16 16.09 -16.20
C MET A 14 -38.73 15.23 -15.00
N VAL A 15 -39.64 14.47 -14.41
CA VAL A 15 -39.31 13.53 -13.31
C VAL A 15 -38.60 12.27 -13.85
N GLY A 16 -38.80 11.89 -15.10
CA GLY A 16 -38.17 10.74 -15.70
C GLY A 16 -36.69 10.91 -16.05
N CYS A 17 -36.19 12.14 -16.20
CA CYS A 17 -34.78 12.38 -16.50
C CYS A 17 -33.85 12.18 -15.30
N GLU A 18 -34.32 12.41 -14.09
CA GLU A 18 -33.52 12.16 -12.87
C GLU A 18 -33.37 10.66 -12.54
N VAL A 19 -34.33 9.84 -12.96
CA VAL A 19 -34.32 8.38 -12.70
C VAL A 19 -33.35 7.60 -13.60
N PHE A 20 -32.93 8.21 -14.71
CA PHE A 20 -31.98 7.62 -15.66
C PHE A 20 -30.59 8.26 -15.64
N ALA A 21 -30.35 9.26 -14.79
CA ALA A 21 -29.00 9.73 -14.57
C ALA A 21 -28.21 8.65 -13.84
N PRO A 22 -27.01 8.26 -14.30
CA PRO A 22 -26.14 7.40 -13.53
C PRO A 22 -25.98 7.99 -12.14
N LYS A 23 -26.11 7.16 -11.09
CA LYS A 23 -25.78 7.58 -9.73
C LYS A 23 -24.32 8.07 -9.74
N GLU A 24 -24.06 9.26 -9.23
CA GLU A 24 -22.69 9.66 -8.96
C GLU A 24 -22.08 8.64 -7.99
N LEU A 25 -20.86 8.19 -8.31
CA LEU A 25 -20.12 7.29 -7.44
C LEU A 25 -19.88 7.99 -6.11
N GLU A 26 -20.11 7.28 -5.03
CA GLU A 26 -19.72 7.76 -3.69
C GLU A 26 -18.19 7.86 -3.63
N GLU A 27 -17.67 8.76 -2.82
CA GLU A 27 -16.22 9.02 -2.76
C GLU A 27 -15.40 7.76 -2.44
N TYR A 28 -15.93 6.83 -1.62
CA TYR A 28 -15.32 5.55 -1.28
C TYR A 28 -15.33 4.55 -2.45
N GLU A 29 -16.25 4.67 -3.38
CA GLU A 29 -16.32 3.82 -4.58
C GLU A 29 -15.18 4.11 -5.58
N LEU A 30 -14.47 5.22 -5.40
CA LEU A 30 -13.34 5.60 -6.26
C LEU A 30 -12.07 4.79 -5.98
N LEU A 31 -11.97 4.08 -4.87
CA LEU A 31 -10.84 3.21 -4.56
C LEU A 31 -10.96 1.82 -5.18
N ASP A 32 -12.15 1.41 -5.61
CA ASP A 32 -12.43 0.12 -6.22
C ASP A 32 -12.50 0.19 -7.74
N GLY A 33 -12.44 -0.98 -8.38
CA GLY A 33 -12.62 -1.18 -9.80
C GLY A 33 -11.34 -1.55 -10.56
N PRO A 34 -11.51 -2.25 -11.70
CA PRO A 34 -10.37 -2.68 -12.53
C PRO A 34 -9.74 -1.53 -13.31
N LEU A 35 -8.48 -1.73 -13.69
CA LEU A 35 -7.86 -0.94 -14.75
C LEU A 35 -8.69 -1.01 -16.03
N GLU A 36 -8.74 0.10 -16.75
CA GLU A 36 -9.30 0.12 -18.11
C GLU A 36 -8.45 -0.73 -19.07
N GLY A 37 -9.09 -1.31 -20.08
CA GLY A 37 -8.40 -2.06 -21.13
C GLY A 37 -8.17 -3.54 -20.84
N LEU A 38 -8.65 -4.08 -19.72
CA LEU A 38 -8.60 -5.52 -19.45
C LEU A 38 -9.45 -6.30 -20.47
N THR A 39 -8.92 -7.41 -20.95
CA THR A 39 -9.68 -8.38 -21.77
C THR A 39 -10.79 -9.05 -20.95
N TYR A 40 -11.76 -9.68 -21.61
CA TYR A 40 -12.82 -10.43 -20.92
C TYR A 40 -12.26 -11.52 -19.97
N ALA A 41 -11.20 -12.21 -20.38
CA ALA A 41 -10.57 -13.23 -19.54
C ALA A 41 -9.89 -12.63 -18.31
N GLU A 42 -9.24 -11.49 -18.46
CA GLU A 42 -8.61 -10.74 -17.39
C GLU A 42 -9.66 -10.14 -16.43
N THR A 43 -10.74 -9.56 -16.95
CA THR A 43 -11.87 -9.09 -16.12
C THR A 43 -12.47 -10.23 -15.28
N LYS A 44 -12.59 -11.42 -15.85
CA LYS A 44 -13.06 -12.58 -15.09
C LYS A 44 -12.12 -12.98 -13.95
N ARG A 45 -10.80 -12.88 -14.19
CA ARG A 45 -9.79 -13.12 -13.14
C ARG A 45 -9.83 -12.03 -12.07
N PHE A 46 -9.98 -10.76 -12.49
CA PHE A 46 -10.16 -9.64 -11.57
C PHE A 46 -11.32 -9.91 -10.60
N VAL A 47 -12.51 -10.21 -11.13
CA VAL A 47 -13.72 -10.52 -10.30
C VAL A 47 -13.50 -11.74 -9.39
N ALA A 48 -12.76 -12.76 -9.84
CA ALA A 48 -12.47 -13.92 -8.99
C ALA A 48 -11.52 -13.56 -7.84
N GLY A 49 -10.51 -12.74 -8.11
CA GLY A 49 -9.57 -12.25 -7.11
C GLY A 49 -10.21 -11.28 -6.12
N ASP A 50 -11.05 -10.38 -6.61
CA ASP A 50 -11.90 -9.48 -5.84
C ASP A 50 -12.78 -10.26 -4.84
N ALA A 51 -13.53 -11.23 -5.33
CA ALA A 51 -14.37 -12.08 -4.49
C ALA A 51 -13.56 -12.86 -3.43
N ALA A 52 -12.33 -13.28 -3.73
CA ALA A 52 -11.46 -13.95 -2.78
C ALA A 52 -10.86 -12.96 -1.76
N PHE A 53 -10.58 -11.73 -2.17
CA PHE A 53 -10.05 -10.69 -1.28
C PHE A 53 -11.12 -10.18 -0.32
N ASP A 54 -12.31 -9.85 -0.82
CA ASP A 54 -13.36 -9.18 -0.06
C ASP A 54 -14.25 -10.13 0.73
N ASN A 55 -14.60 -11.27 0.16
CA ASN A 55 -15.65 -12.11 0.72
C ASN A 55 -15.14 -13.36 1.46
N GLN A 56 -13.84 -13.69 1.33
CA GLN A 56 -13.30 -14.88 1.98
C GLN A 56 -12.96 -14.59 3.44
N ILE A 57 -13.76 -15.14 4.34
CA ILE A 57 -13.50 -15.13 5.78
C ILE A 57 -13.06 -16.54 6.19
N PHE A 58 -11.89 -16.63 6.80
CA PHE A 58 -11.33 -17.89 7.27
C PHE A 58 -11.80 -18.21 8.68
N THR A 59 -12.16 -19.47 8.90
CA THR A 59 -12.55 -20.07 10.17
C THR A 59 -11.75 -21.36 10.38
N ALA A 60 -11.87 -21.99 11.53
CA ALA A 60 -11.22 -23.27 11.79
C ALA A 60 -11.64 -24.35 10.75
N GLU A 61 -12.85 -24.28 10.20
CA GLU A 61 -13.34 -25.22 9.20
C GLU A 61 -12.87 -24.88 7.77
N THR A 62 -12.47 -23.64 7.52
CA THR A 62 -12.05 -23.16 6.18
C THR A 62 -10.54 -22.87 6.09
N GLY A 63 -9.75 -23.33 7.07
CA GLY A 63 -8.30 -23.29 7.02
C GLY A 63 -7.67 -22.12 7.79
N LEU A 64 -8.42 -21.40 8.66
CA LEU A 64 -7.76 -20.44 9.56
C LEU A 64 -6.70 -21.19 10.39
N GLY A 65 -5.47 -20.73 10.32
CA GLY A 65 -4.36 -21.38 11.01
C GLY A 65 -4.50 -21.40 12.52
N PRO A 66 -3.73 -22.24 13.23
CA PRO A 66 -3.79 -22.31 14.68
C PRO A 66 -3.55 -20.94 15.33
N ILE A 67 -2.62 -20.17 14.79
CA ILE A 67 -2.29 -18.80 15.18
C ILE A 67 -2.42 -17.87 13.98
N PHE A 68 -2.82 -16.62 14.20
CA PHE A 68 -3.09 -15.66 13.15
C PHE A 68 -3.08 -14.21 13.67
N THR A 69 -3.11 -13.25 12.74
CA THR A 69 -3.30 -11.81 13.01
C THR A 69 -4.70 -11.35 12.60
N GLY A 70 -5.20 -11.83 11.46
CA GLY A 70 -6.50 -11.51 10.88
C GLY A 70 -7.19 -12.74 10.33
N THR A 71 -8.46 -12.61 9.98
CA THR A 71 -9.29 -13.72 9.45
C THR A 71 -9.71 -13.49 7.99
N SER A 72 -9.34 -12.36 7.39
CA SER A 72 -9.63 -12.00 6.00
C SER A 72 -8.79 -10.80 5.57
N CYS A 73 -8.60 -10.62 4.26
CA CYS A 73 -7.87 -9.46 3.72
C CYS A 73 -8.60 -8.14 4.06
N ILE A 74 -9.91 -8.10 3.85
CA ILE A 74 -10.74 -6.91 4.11
C ILE A 74 -10.77 -6.51 5.60
N SER A 75 -10.47 -7.42 6.52
CA SER A 75 -10.39 -7.05 7.94
C SER A 75 -9.32 -6.01 8.23
N CYS A 76 -8.26 -5.95 7.41
CA CYS A 76 -7.19 -4.96 7.50
C CYS A 76 -7.22 -3.94 6.36
N HIS A 77 -7.74 -4.31 5.18
CA HIS A 77 -7.78 -3.50 3.97
C HIS A 77 -9.22 -3.12 3.58
N ALA A 78 -10.02 -2.63 4.53
CA ALA A 78 -11.41 -2.26 4.29
C ALA A 78 -11.53 -1.24 3.14
N GLY A 79 -12.31 -1.58 2.10
CA GLY A 79 -12.51 -0.78 0.90
C GLY A 79 -11.19 -0.47 0.20
N GLU A 80 -10.26 -1.46 0.10
CA GLU A 80 -8.93 -1.39 -0.55
C GLU A 80 -8.01 -0.29 0.02
N GLY A 81 -8.49 0.41 1.03
CA GLY A 81 -7.85 1.57 1.64
C GLY A 81 -6.83 1.22 2.72
N LYS A 82 -6.42 2.25 3.44
CA LYS A 82 -5.53 2.11 4.61
C LYS A 82 -6.26 1.48 5.78
N GLY A 83 -5.56 0.63 6.52
CA GLY A 83 -6.06 -0.02 7.73
C GLY A 83 -6.31 0.95 8.88
N HIS A 84 -7.24 0.55 9.75
CA HIS A 84 -7.56 1.26 10.97
C HIS A 84 -6.68 0.77 12.14
N PRO A 85 -6.32 1.62 13.13
CA PRO A 85 -5.51 1.22 14.29
C PRO A 85 -6.08 0.06 15.12
N TYR A 86 -7.38 -0.25 15.04
CA TYR A 86 -7.94 -1.45 15.68
C TYR A 86 -7.42 -2.76 15.08
N ASN A 87 -6.92 -2.73 13.85
CA ASN A 87 -6.33 -3.87 13.15
C ASN A 87 -4.82 -3.68 12.95
N GLN A 88 -4.17 -3.04 13.91
CA GLN A 88 -2.71 -2.97 13.96
C GLN A 88 -2.12 -4.36 14.11
N PHE A 89 -0.96 -4.54 13.50
CA PHE A 89 -0.14 -5.73 13.67
C PHE A 89 1.29 -5.34 14.03
N ILE A 90 2.01 -6.26 14.64
CA ILE A 90 3.38 -6.05 15.09
C ILE A 90 4.30 -6.89 14.23
N ARG A 91 5.35 -6.28 13.72
CA ARG A 91 6.49 -6.99 13.15
C ARG A 91 7.68 -6.82 14.09
N PHE A 92 8.39 -7.92 14.32
CA PHE A 92 9.53 -7.92 15.23
C PHE A 92 10.72 -8.63 14.60
N GLY A 93 11.91 -8.24 15.04
CA GLY A 93 13.14 -8.84 14.56
C GLY A 93 14.25 -7.82 14.41
N GLN A 94 15.43 -8.34 14.25
CA GLN A 94 16.63 -7.58 13.99
C GLN A 94 17.42 -8.29 12.89
N SER A 95 17.40 -7.71 11.71
CA SER A 95 18.15 -8.23 10.56
C SER A 95 19.51 -7.55 10.47
N ASP A 96 20.52 -8.34 10.18
CA ASP A 96 21.87 -7.87 9.84
C ASP A 96 22.46 -8.75 8.72
N ALA A 97 23.78 -8.68 8.52
CA ALA A 97 24.47 -9.47 7.50
C ALA A 97 24.39 -10.99 7.72
N THR A 98 23.97 -11.44 8.90
CA THR A 98 23.85 -12.87 9.27
C THR A 98 22.41 -13.38 9.21
N GLY A 99 21.43 -12.51 8.96
CA GLY A 99 20.01 -12.80 8.88
C GLY A 99 19.17 -12.11 9.97
N ASN A 100 17.92 -12.52 10.11
CA ASN A 100 17.05 -12.05 11.19
C ASN A 100 17.19 -12.95 12.42
N HIS A 101 17.60 -12.38 13.55
CA HIS A 101 17.91 -13.09 14.78
C HIS A 101 16.69 -13.61 15.55
N TYR A 102 15.47 -13.33 15.09
CA TYR A 102 14.23 -13.73 15.75
C TYR A 102 13.31 -14.61 14.89
N LEU A 103 13.78 -15.10 13.73
CA LEU A 103 12.98 -15.99 12.87
C LEU A 103 12.63 -17.32 13.55
N ASP A 104 13.54 -17.84 14.39
CA ASP A 104 13.35 -19.06 15.18
C ASP A 104 12.44 -18.87 16.41
N GLN A 105 11.99 -17.63 16.64
CA GLN A 105 11.10 -17.26 17.74
C GLN A 105 9.74 -16.72 17.25
N GLY A 106 9.36 -17.02 15.99
CA GLY A 106 8.09 -16.66 15.39
C GLY A 106 8.09 -15.41 14.49
N GLY A 107 9.21 -14.65 14.38
CA GLY A 107 9.27 -13.49 13.49
C GLY A 107 9.08 -13.85 12.00
N PRO A 108 8.84 -12.88 11.13
CA PRO A 108 8.87 -11.43 11.41
C PRO A 108 7.54 -10.84 11.87
N GLN A 109 6.41 -11.54 11.80
CA GLN A 109 5.11 -11.02 12.23
C GLN A 109 4.61 -11.74 13.48
N LEU A 110 4.10 -10.97 14.41
CA LEU A 110 3.52 -11.50 15.66
C LEU A 110 2.09 -11.97 15.40
N GLN A 111 1.85 -13.26 15.41
CA GLN A 111 0.52 -13.86 15.30
C GLN A 111 -0.13 -13.93 16.69
N ASN A 112 -0.70 -12.81 17.11
CA ASN A 112 -1.16 -12.56 18.49
C ASN A 112 -2.57 -13.07 18.80
N LYS A 113 -3.17 -13.85 17.90
CA LYS A 113 -4.46 -14.53 18.09
C LYS A 113 -4.30 -16.02 17.85
N ALA A 114 -5.15 -16.83 18.49
CA ALA A 114 -5.14 -18.28 18.30
C ALA A 114 -6.55 -18.87 18.29
N LEU A 115 -6.71 -20.01 17.65
CA LEU A 115 -7.91 -20.85 17.76
C LEU A 115 -8.00 -21.47 19.17
N PRO A 116 -9.20 -21.84 19.61
CA PRO A 116 -9.38 -22.54 20.88
C PRO A 116 -8.51 -23.79 21.00
N GLY A 117 -7.69 -23.88 22.06
CA GLY A 117 -6.77 -24.99 22.30
C GLY A 117 -5.34 -24.74 21.83
N TYR A 118 -5.07 -23.61 21.22
CA TYR A 118 -3.74 -23.16 20.83
C TYR A 118 -3.35 -21.89 21.59
N GLU A 119 -2.07 -21.66 21.74
CA GLU A 119 -1.53 -20.45 22.39
C GLU A 119 -1.04 -19.48 21.29
N PRO A 120 -1.42 -18.19 21.35
CA PRO A 120 -0.91 -17.19 20.43
C PRO A 120 0.57 -16.91 20.69
N GLU A 121 1.25 -16.35 19.71
CA GLU A 121 2.62 -15.89 19.90
C GLU A 121 2.70 -14.75 20.90
N ALA A 122 3.78 -14.75 21.66
CA ALA A 122 4.16 -13.65 22.53
C ALA A 122 5.41 -12.97 21.99
N LEU A 123 5.42 -11.64 22.03
CA LEU A 123 6.61 -10.87 21.64
C LEU A 123 7.80 -11.28 22.50
N PRO A 124 8.92 -11.77 21.93
CA PRO A 124 10.08 -12.15 22.72
C PRO A 124 10.62 -10.97 23.54
N PRO A 125 11.03 -11.19 24.81
CA PRO A 125 11.52 -10.12 25.67
C PRO A 125 12.70 -9.37 25.03
N GLY A 126 12.56 -8.05 24.89
CA GLY A 126 13.59 -7.19 24.30
C GLY A 126 13.68 -7.23 22.78
N ALA A 127 12.81 -7.96 22.08
CA ALA A 127 12.81 -7.97 20.62
C ALA A 127 12.51 -6.57 20.06
N PRO A 128 13.36 -6.03 19.17
CA PRO A 128 13.04 -4.84 18.41
C PRO A 128 11.78 -5.09 17.58
N HIS A 129 10.86 -4.14 17.60
CA HIS A 129 9.57 -4.29 16.92
C HIS A 129 9.03 -2.95 16.46
N ALA A 130 8.13 -3.00 15.46
CA ALA A 130 7.34 -1.87 15.01
C ALA A 130 5.88 -2.29 14.89
N THR A 131 4.99 -1.36 15.20
CA THR A 131 3.55 -1.51 14.99
C THR A 131 3.19 -0.95 13.63
N PHE A 132 2.34 -1.67 12.88
CA PHE A 132 1.91 -1.27 11.55
C PHE A 132 0.39 -1.23 11.43
N ILE A 133 -0.10 -0.34 10.56
CA ILE A 133 -1.42 -0.43 9.94
C ILE A 133 -1.26 -0.88 8.49
N ALA A 134 -2.27 -1.55 7.94
CA ALA A 134 -2.26 -1.99 6.55
C ALA A 134 -2.15 -0.79 5.59
N GLN A 135 -1.48 -0.99 4.46
CA GLN A 135 -1.39 0.00 3.38
C GLN A 135 -2.61 -0.12 2.48
N ALA A 136 -2.98 0.97 1.78
CA ALA A 136 -3.91 0.88 0.66
C ALA A 136 -3.35 -0.05 -0.43
N VAL A 137 -4.23 -0.81 -1.07
CA VAL A 137 -3.84 -1.80 -2.10
C VAL A 137 -4.12 -1.34 -3.52
N THR A 138 -4.61 -0.13 -3.70
CA THR A 138 -4.94 0.49 -5.00
C THR A 138 -3.69 0.82 -5.83
N GLY A 139 -3.73 0.56 -7.13
CA GLY A 139 -2.69 0.95 -8.09
C GLY A 139 -1.37 0.19 -7.98
N LEU A 140 -1.27 -0.86 -7.16
CA LEU A 140 0.00 -1.55 -6.88
C LEU A 140 0.64 -2.20 -8.12
N GLY A 141 -0.15 -2.52 -9.14
CA GLY A 141 0.37 -3.07 -10.40
C GLY A 141 1.33 -2.12 -11.12
N TYR A 142 1.12 -0.81 -11.00
CA TYR A 142 2.07 0.17 -11.55
C TYR A 142 3.45 0.04 -10.88
N PHE A 143 3.50 -0.11 -9.55
CA PHE A 143 4.77 -0.29 -8.84
C PHE A 143 5.49 -1.57 -9.23
N ASP A 144 4.72 -2.64 -9.46
CA ASP A 144 5.28 -3.91 -9.92
C ASP A 144 5.90 -3.79 -11.33
N ALA A 145 5.37 -2.89 -12.17
CA ALA A 145 5.83 -2.66 -13.54
C ALA A 145 6.93 -1.57 -13.68
N VAL A 146 7.29 -0.84 -12.61
CA VAL A 146 8.44 0.08 -12.61
C VAL A 146 9.73 -0.72 -12.80
N THR A 147 10.63 -0.29 -13.68
CA THR A 147 11.90 -0.98 -13.93
C THR A 147 12.92 -0.74 -12.82
N ASP A 148 13.81 -1.69 -12.63
CA ASP A 148 14.92 -1.55 -11.66
C ASP A 148 15.88 -0.43 -12.10
N GLU A 149 16.10 -0.28 -13.40
CA GLU A 149 16.91 0.80 -13.98
C GLU A 149 16.34 2.18 -13.62
N TYR A 150 15.02 2.35 -13.72
CA TYR A 150 14.36 3.61 -13.37
C TYR A 150 14.53 3.96 -11.88
N LEU A 151 14.41 2.98 -10.99
CA LEU A 151 14.64 3.20 -9.55
C LEU A 151 16.11 3.56 -9.25
N LEU A 152 17.07 2.90 -9.90
CA LEU A 152 18.50 3.24 -9.79
C LEU A 152 18.80 4.63 -10.34
N GLN A 153 18.12 5.05 -11.40
CA GLN A 153 18.24 6.42 -11.92
C GLN A 153 17.77 7.45 -10.88
N ILE A 154 16.64 7.22 -10.21
CA ILE A 154 16.15 8.11 -9.14
C ILE A 154 17.15 8.15 -7.97
N GLU A 155 17.67 7.01 -7.55
CA GLU A 155 18.70 6.93 -6.51
C GLU A 155 19.94 7.74 -6.90
N GLU A 156 20.42 7.63 -8.14
CA GLU A 156 21.56 8.39 -8.64
C GLU A 156 21.26 9.90 -8.73
N GLU A 157 20.06 10.29 -9.14
CA GLU A 157 19.62 11.69 -9.15
C GLU A 157 19.67 12.27 -7.72
N GLN A 158 19.16 11.54 -6.73
CA GLN A 158 19.15 11.97 -5.33
C GLN A 158 20.55 11.96 -4.71
N ALA A 159 21.42 11.03 -5.06
CA ALA A 159 22.79 10.97 -4.59
C ALA A 159 23.63 12.22 -4.97
N LYS A 160 23.24 12.95 -6.03
CA LYS A 160 23.89 14.19 -6.48
C LYS A 160 23.40 15.43 -5.71
N ARG A 161 22.36 15.32 -4.89
CA ARG A 161 21.80 16.42 -4.11
C ARG A 161 22.73 16.82 -2.96
N THR A 162 22.66 18.09 -2.57
CA THR A 162 23.48 18.66 -1.48
C THR A 162 22.66 19.02 -0.24
N ASP A 163 21.35 18.83 -0.28
CA ASP A 163 20.41 19.13 0.80
C ASP A 163 20.20 17.97 1.78
N GLY A 164 20.88 16.84 1.57
CA GLY A 164 20.84 15.69 2.48
C GLY A 164 19.81 14.63 2.13
N ILE A 165 18.91 14.90 1.16
CA ILE A 165 17.93 13.89 0.70
C ILE A 165 18.66 12.87 -0.18
N ARG A 166 18.64 11.58 0.24
CA ARG A 166 19.40 10.49 -0.39
C ARG A 166 18.66 9.16 -0.30
N GLY A 167 17.55 9.05 -1.00
CA GLY A 167 16.83 7.80 -1.09
C GLY A 167 17.68 6.66 -1.64
N GLN A 168 17.42 5.45 -1.17
CA GLN A 168 18.17 4.26 -1.54
C GLN A 168 17.20 3.15 -1.99
N VAL A 169 17.54 2.43 -3.06
CA VAL A 169 16.86 1.19 -3.39
C VAL A 169 17.16 0.13 -2.32
N HIS A 170 16.18 -0.71 -2.02
CA HIS A 170 16.40 -1.83 -1.10
C HIS A 170 16.86 -3.06 -1.88
N TRP A 171 18.06 -3.53 -1.62
CA TRP A 171 18.61 -4.78 -2.13
C TRP A 171 18.34 -5.91 -1.14
N ASN A 172 17.53 -6.90 -1.51
CA ASN A 172 17.16 -8.00 -0.63
C ASN A 172 17.19 -9.35 -1.34
N GLU A 173 17.24 -10.41 -0.58
CA GLU A 173 17.01 -11.77 -1.05
C GLU A 173 15.52 -11.97 -1.33
N ILE A 174 15.19 -12.88 -2.24
CA ILE A 174 13.81 -13.18 -2.62
C ILE A 174 13.57 -14.69 -2.60
N PRO A 175 12.34 -15.16 -2.35
CA PRO A 175 11.99 -16.57 -2.43
C PRO A 175 12.16 -17.14 -3.86
N GLU A 176 12.47 -18.42 -3.96
CA GLU A 176 12.66 -19.13 -5.25
C GLU A 176 11.39 -19.16 -6.12
N TYR A 177 10.22 -19.07 -5.53
CA TYR A 177 8.94 -19.10 -6.27
C TYR A 177 8.61 -17.79 -6.99
N VAL A 178 9.34 -16.71 -6.73
CA VAL A 178 9.13 -15.39 -7.35
C VAL A 178 9.58 -15.43 -8.81
N ASN A 179 8.75 -14.92 -9.72
CA ASN A 179 9.11 -14.75 -11.11
C ASN A 179 9.79 -13.39 -11.32
N LEU A 180 11.03 -13.43 -11.83
CA LEU A 180 11.75 -12.20 -12.12
C LEU A 180 11.06 -11.41 -13.23
N ARG A 181 10.91 -10.09 -13.01
CA ARG A 181 10.40 -9.19 -14.05
C ARG A 181 11.45 -8.96 -15.14
N GLU A 182 11.02 -8.56 -16.31
CA GLU A 182 11.94 -8.17 -17.38
C GLU A 182 12.84 -7.01 -16.92
N GLY A 183 14.12 -7.07 -17.24
CA GLY A 183 15.08 -6.04 -16.84
C GLY A 183 15.47 -6.08 -15.35
N THR A 184 15.17 -7.16 -14.62
CA THR A 184 15.61 -7.32 -13.23
C THR A 184 17.13 -7.25 -13.12
N ILE A 185 17.61 -6.40 -12.22
CA ILE A 185 19.04 -6.24 -11.93
C ILE A 185 19.39 -6.98 -10.63
N THR A 186 20.49 -7.69 -10.66
CA THR A 186 20.99 -8.44 -9.49
C THR A 186 22.34 -7.90 -9.03
N ARG A 187 22.55 -7.88 -7.71
CA ARG A 187 23.83 -7.52 -7.10
C ARG A 187 24.14 -8.47 -5.94
N ASN A 188 25.16 -9.27 -6.07
CA ASN A 188 25.58 -10.27 -5.04
C ASN A 188 24.43 -11.21 -4.60
N GLY A 189 23.62 -11.70 -5.53
CA GLY A 189 22.47 -12.55 -5.24
C GLY A 189 21.25 -11.86 -4.67
N LYS A 190 21.26 -10.51 -4.60
CA LYS A 190 20.15 -9.70 -4.14
C LYS A 190 19.48 -8.98 -5.29
N TYR A 191 18.24 -8.59 -5.07
CA TYR A 191 17.31 -8.00 -6.03
C TYR A 191 16.73 -6.71 -5.47
N ILE A 192 16.35 -5.76 -6.34
CA ILE A 192 15.66 -4.54 -5.91
C ILE A 192 14.22 -4.88 -5.54
N THR A 193 13.90 -4.68 -4.27
CA THR A 193 12.57 -4.88 -3.69
C THR A 193 11.88 -3.55 -3.47
N ARG A 194 10.53 -3.52 -3.45
CA ARG A 194 9.78 -2.24 -3.46
C ARG A 194 8.44 -2.25 -2.74
N PHE A 195 7.95 -3.43 -2.30
CA PHE A 195 6.71 -3.54 -1.54
C PHE A 195 6.98 -3.66 -0.03
N GLY A 196 5.94 -3.48 0.77
CA GLY A 196 6.06 -3.35 2.21
C GLY A 196 6.51 -1.95 2.65
N LYS A 197 6.44 -1.68 3.95
CA LYS A 197 6.79 -0.35 4.50
C LYS A 197 8.30 -0.08 4.52
N LYS A 198 9.10 -1.14 4.48
CA LYS A 198 10.56 -1.09 4.37
C LYS A 198 11.08 -1.59 3.03
N ALA A 199 10.22 -1.59 1.99
CA ALA A 199 10.55 -2.04 0.64
C ALA A 199 11.19 -3.44 0.60
N SER A 200 10.84 -4.36 1.49
CA SER A 200 11.51 -5.66 1.65
C SER A 200 10.97 -6.77 0.73
N ILE A 201 9.86 -6.53 0.06
CA ILE A 201 9.14 -7.49 -0.78
C ILE A 201 9.36 -7.17 -2.26
N TYR A 202 9.60 -8.19 -3.06
CA TYR A 202 9.93 -8.04 -4.49
C TYR A 202 8.69 -7.75 -5.34
N ASP A 203 7.65 -8.57 -5.23
CA ASP A 203 6.43 -8.50 -6.03
C ASP A 203 5.15 -8.79 -5.21
N LEU A 204 4.00 -8.64 -5.86
CA LEU A 204 2.71 -8.87 -5.22
C LEU A 204 2.43 -10.36 -4.98
N LEU A 205 3.09 -11.30 -5.69
CA LEU A 205 2.97 -12.73 -5.38
C LEU A 205 3.61 -13.04 -4.04
N GLN A 206 4.84 -12.57 -3.81
CA GLN A 206 5.51 -12.71 -2.52
C GLN A 206 4.70 -12.07 -1.39
N GLN A 207 4.20 -10.83 -1.60
CA GLN A 207 3.40 -10.13 -0.60
C GLN A 207 2.12 -10.89 -0.24
N THR A 208 1.40 -11.40 -1.25
CA THR A 208 0.13 -12.10 -1.05
C THR A 208 0.34 -13.46 -0.39
N ALA A 209 1.30 -14.26 -0.88
CA ALA A 209 1.62 -15.56 -0.28
C ALA A 209 2.04 -15.41 1.18
N PHE A 210 2.88 -14.40 1.47
CA PHE A 210 3.31 -14.06 2.81
C PHE A 210 2.13 -13.63 3.70
N ALA A 211 1.17 -12.85 3.18
CA ALA A 211 -0.01 -12.43 3.93
C ALA A 211 -0.92 -13.63 4.30
N TYR A 212 -1.16 -14.57 3.38
CA TYR A 212 -1.87 -15.81 3.72
C TYR A 212 -1.19 -16.59 4.84
N ASN A 213 0.15 -16.68 4.81
CA ASN A 213 0.91 -17.42 5.80
C ASN A 213 0.99 -16.66 7.15
N GLN A 214 1.41 -15.40 7.13
CA GLN A 214 1.73 -14.64 8.35
C GLN A 214 0.51 -13.93 8.96
N ASP A 215 -0.48 -13.50 8.15
CA ASP A 215 -1.66 -12.82 8.68
C ASP A 215 -2.78 -13.81 9.05
N ILE A 216 -3.00 -14.84 8.22
CA ILE A 216 -4.13 -15.77 8.36
C ILE A 216 -3.67 -17.13 8.93
N GLY A 217 -2.36 -17.42 8.88
CA GLY A 217 -1.79 -18.67 9.36
C GLY A 217 -2.05 -19.86 8.43
N ILE A 218 -2.25 -19.61 7.13
CA ILE A 218 -2.58 -20.63 6.12
C ILE A 218 -1.36 -21.00 5.31
N THR A 219 -1.09 -22.30 5.20
CA THR A 219 -0.05 -22.81 4.29
C THR A 219 -0.52 -22.81 2.84
N SER A 220 0.42 -22.60 1.94
CA SER A 220 0.17 -22.54 0.50
C SER A 220 1.25 -23.28 -0.29
N TYR A 221 1.05 -23.38 -1.61
CA TYR A 221 2.09 -23.87 -2.51
C TYR A 221 3.37 -23.00 -2.45
N TYR A 222 3.22 -21.72 -2.17
CA TYR A 222 4.30 -20.73 -2.14
C TYR A 222 4.96 -20.64 -0.76
N GLU A 223 4.18 -20.71 0.31
CA GLU A 223 4.61 -20.72 1.70
C GLU A 223 4.09 -22.00 2.37
N PRO A 224 4.85 -23.12 2.28
CA PRO A 224 4.35 -24.43 2.72
C PRO A 224 4.57 -24.71 4.21
N TYR A 225 5.29 -23.86 4.93
CA TYR A 225 5.59 -24.08 6.35
C TYR A 225 4.51 -23.46 7.24
N ASP A 226 3.90 -24.29 8.09
CA ASP A 226 2.99 -23.83 9.12
C ASP A 226 3.74 -23.06 10.21
N THR A 227 3.28 -21.85 10.50
CA THR A 227 3.96 -20.93 11.41
C THR A 227 3.93 -21.40 12.86
N TYR A 228 2.93 -22.20 13.25
CA TYR A 228 2.78 -22.72 14.61
C TYR A 228 3.69 -23.94 14.89
N SER A 229 3.66 -24.93 14.00
CA SER A 229 4.43 -26.16 14.16
C SER A 229 5.85 -26.11 13.57
N GLY A 230 6.10 -25.20 12.61
CA GLY A 230 7.31 -25.15 11.82
C GLY A 230 7.43 -26.31 10.81
N GLU A 231 6.37 -27.10 10.65
CA GLU A 231 6.37 -28.25 9.73
C GLU A 231 5.87 -27.85 8.34
N MET A 232 6.36 -28.55 7.31
CA MET A 232 5.85 -28.42 5.97
C MET A 232 4.52 -29.18 5.87
N LEU A 233 3.45 -28.47 5.54
CA LEU A 233 2.13 -29.04 5.35
C LEU A 233 1.68 -29.01 3.89
N SER A 234 0.65 -29.82 3.59
CA SER A 234 -0.04 -29.69 2.30
C SER A 234 -0.74 -28.34 2.22
N PRO A 235 -0.74 -27.70 1.02
CA PRO A 235 -1.41 -26.40 0.87
C PRO A 235 -2.88 -26.43 1.30
N GLU A 236 -3.25 -25.50 2.15
CA GLU A 236 -4.63 -25.33 2.66
C GLU A 236 -5.46 -24.40 1.77
N ILE A 237 -4.80 -23.61 0.94
CA ILE A 237 -5.44 -22.79 -0.10
C ILE A 237 -4.89 -23.18 -1.48
N ASP A 238 -5.79 -23.21 -2.46
CA ASP A 238 -5.38 -23.56 -3.81
C ASP A 238 -4.56 -22.44 -4.48
N ARG A 239 -3.67 -22.85 -5.36
CA ARG A 239 -2.75 -21.94 -6.06
C ARG A 239 -3.48 -20.94 -6.94
N GLN A 240 -4.63 -21.32 -7.51
CA GLN A 240 -5.37 -20.45 -8.42
C GLN A 240 -5.99 -19.27 -7.66
N THR A 241 -6.53 -19.50 -6.48
CA THR A 241 -7.07 -18.45 -5.61
C THR A 241 -6.01 -17.39 -5.29
N ILE A 242 -4.80 -17.80 -4.87
CA ILE A 242 -3.71 -16.84 -4.63
C ILE A 242 -3.35 -16.06 -5.91
N ASN A 243 -3.24 -16.77 -7.05
CA ASN A 243 -2.91 -16.11 -8.32
C ASN A 243 -3.99 -15.15 -8.80
N ASP A 244 -5.27 -15.41 -8.49
CA ASP A 244 -6.36 -14.50 -8.83
C ASP A 244 -6.39 -13.29 -7.91
N VAL A 245 -6.11 -13.43 -6.62
CA VAL A 245 -5.89 -12.29 -5.69
C VAL A 245 -4.69 -11.45 -6.14
N VAL A 246 -3.57 -12.06 -6.51
CA VAL A 246 -2.41 -11.34 -7.07
C VAL A 246 -2.78 -10.57 -8.33
N PHE A 247 -3.57 -11.18 -9.21
CA PHE A 247 -4.04 -10.53 -10.44
C PHE A 247 -4.97 -9.35 -10.11
N TYR A 248 -5.91 -9.53 -9.17
CA TYR A 248 -6.77 -8.46 -8.65
C TYR A 248 -5.93 -7.28 -8.17
N LEU A 249 -4.99 -7.50 -7.25
CA LEU A 249 -4.12 -6.46 -6.69
C LEU A 249 -3.25 -5.76 -7.77
N LYS A 250 -2.83 -6.47 -8.81
CA LYS A 250 -2.10 -5.90 -9.94
C LYS A 250 -2.98 -5.05 -10.85
N THR A 251 -4.26 -5.35 -10.93
CA THR A 251 -5.18 -4.71 -11.88
C THR A 251 -6.24 -3.84 -11.20
N LEU A 252 -6.17 -3.69 -9.90
CA LEU A 252 -6.94 -2.68 -9.16
C LEU A 252 -6.45 -1.29 -9.54
N LYS A 253 -7.37 -0.42 -10.00
CA LYS A 253 -7.03 0.93 -10.46
C LYS A 253 -6.40 1.79 -9.36
N ALA A 254 -5.61 2.77 -9.75
CA ALA A 254 -5.15 3.81 -8.85
C ALA A 254 -6.27 4.85 -8.63
N PRO A 255 -6.33 5.49 -7.45
CA PRO A 255 -7.24 6.60 -7.23
C PRO A 255 -6.96 7.76 -8.16
N GLU A 256 -8.00 8.42 -8.63
CA GLU A 256 -7.86 9.62 -9.45
C GLU A 256 -7.82 10.88 -8.58
N PRO A 257 -6.96 11.86 -8.91
CA PRO A 257 -6.91 13.11 -8.18
C PRO A 257 -8.17 13.95 -8.45
N ARG A 258 -8.67 14.62 -7.39
CA ARG A 258 -9.92 15.37 -7.41
C ARG A 258 -9.66 16.87 -7.40
N ASN A 259 -10.66 17.68 -7.83
CA ASN A 259 -10.63 19.15 -7.75
C ASN A 259 -9.41 19.80 -8.42
N GLN A 260 -8.89 19.22 -9.49
CA GLN A 260 -7.63 19.62 -10.11
C GLN A 260 -7.64 21.04 -10.73
N ASP A 261 -8.84 21.61 -10.99
CA ASP A 261 -9.02 22.98 -11.48
C ASP A 261 -9.15 24.01 -10.35
N ASN A 262 -9.16 23.59 -9.08
CA ASN A 262 -9.28 24.49 -7.94
C ASN A 262 -7.98 25.28 -7.74
N LEU A 263 -8.07 26.61 -7.67
CA LEU A 263 -6.90 27.48 -7.56
C LEU A 263 -6.05 27.23 -6.30
N ASP A 264 -6.67 26.86 -5.18
CA ASP A 264 -5.93 26.52 -3.96
C ASP A 264 -5.20 25.19 -4.10
N VAL A 265 -5.81 24.20 -4.79
CA VAL A 265 -5.17 22.90 -5.09
C VAL A 265 -3.94 23.13 -5.97
N LEU A 266 -4.07 23.95 -7.01
CA LEU A 266 -2.94 24.31 -7.88
C LEU A 266 -1.83 25.07 -7.14
N ALA A 267 -2.22 26.03 -6.27
CA ALA A 267 -1.26 26.77 -5.44
C ALA A 267 -0.56 25.82 -4.45
N GLY A 268 -1.32 24.94 -3.80
CA GLY A 268 -0.78 23.93 -2.87
C GLY A 268 0.19 22.96 -3.54
N LYS A 269 -0.10 22.51 -4.77
CA LYS A 269 0.82 21.69 -5.58
C LYS A 269 2.14 22.42 -5.83
N ASN A 270 2.11 23.69 -6.24
CA ASN A 270 3.31 24.48 -6.47
C ASN A 270 4.12 24.64 -5.17
N LEU A 271 3.46 24.90 -4.03
CA LEU A 271 4.12 25.00 -2.73
C LEU A 271 4.77 23.67 -2.32
N PHE A 272 4.08 22.54 -2.52
CA PHE A 272 4.58 21.19 -2.24
C PHE A 272 5.89 20.89 -3.00
N GLU A 273 5.99 21.33 -4.26
CA GLU A 273 7.20 21.23 -5.06
C GLU A 273 8.30 22.20 -4.54
N GLN A 274 7.95 23.44 -4.23
CA GLN A 274 8.89 24.47 -3.77
C GLN A 274 9.56 24.13 -2.43
N ILE A 275 8.84 23.49 -1.51
CA ILE A 275 9.36 23.07 -0.21
C ILE A 275 10.00 21.66 -0.23
N ASN A 276 10.33 21.14 -1.43
CA ASN A 276 11.02 19.88 -1.69
C ASN A 276 10.28 18.58 -1.25
N CYS A 277 9.00 18.62 -0.90
CA CYS A 277 8.24 17.39 -0.63
C CYS A 277 8.21 16.44 -1.85
N ALA A 278 8.16 17.02 -3.06
CA ALA A 278 8.16 16.31 -4.33
C ALA A 278 9.47 15.56 -4.65
N VAL A 279 10.51 15.70 -3.85
CA VAL A 279 11.78 14.98 -4.06
C VAL A 279 11.61 13.50 -3.71
N CYS A 280 11.04 13.21 -2.53
CA CYS A 280 10.68 11.85 -2.11
C CYS A 280 9.29 11.46 -2.64
N HIS A 281 8.31 12.34 -2.46
CA HIS A 281 6.95 12.16 -3.01
C HIS A 281 6.90 12.59 -4.48
N ARG A 282 7.67 11.89 -5.32
CA ARG A 282 7.83 12.17 -6.76
C ARG A 282 6.47 12.12 -7.45
N PRO A 283 6.02 13.24 -8.10
CA PRO A 283 4.66 13.34 -8.63
C PRO A 283 4.38 12.37 -9.77
N THR A 284 5.40 12.03 -10.56
CA THR A 284 5.25 11.27 -11.80
C THR A 284 6.31 10.17 -11.87
N MET A 285 5.87 8.98 -12.23
CA MET A 285 6.71 7.82 -12.50
C MET A 285 6.30 7.17 -13.83
N GLU A 286 7.14 6.26 -14.32
CA GLU A 286 6.91 5.53 -15.55
C GLU A 286 7.07 4.03 -15.31
N THR A 287 6.22 3.23 -15.98
CA THR A 287 6.37 1.77 -16.02
C THR A 287 7.18 1.33 -17.22
N GLY A 288 7.82 0.18 -17.11
CA GLY A 288 8.38 -0.54 -18.25
C GLY A 288 7.38 -1.52 -18.85
N TYR A 289 7.90 -2.60 -19.41
CA TYR A 289 7.08 -3.71 -19.89
C TYR A 289 6.36 -4.42 -18.75
N SER A 290 5.10 -4.74 -18.97
CA SER A 290 4.28 -5.63 -18.13
C SER A 290 3.58 -6.67 -18.99
N PRO A 291 3.43 -7.94 -18.55
CA PRO A 291 2.59 -8.91 -19.24
C PRO A 291 1.09 -8.56 -19.18
N ILE A 292 0.71 -7.60 -18.34
CA ILE A 292 -0.64 -6.99 -18.29
C ILE A 292 -0.56 -5.70 -19.07
N GLU A 293 -1.10 -5.73 -20.30
CA GLU A 293 -0.92 -4.67 -21.30
C GLU A 293 -1.26 -3.27 -20.77
N PRO A 294 -2.38 -3.02 -20.04
CA PRO A 294 -2.71 -1.72 -19.48
C PRO A 294 -1.67 -1.14 -18.50
N LEU A 295 -0.75 -1.95 -17.99
CA LEU A 295 0.34 -1.51 -17.11
C LEU A 295 1.66 -1.25 -17.85
N SER A 296 1.76 -1.59 -19.16
CA SER A 296 2.99 -1.43 -19.94
C SER A 296 3.20 -0.01 -20.40
N TYR A 297 4.39 0.53 -20.16
CA TYR A 297 4.85 1.83 -20.64
C TYR A 297 3.88 2.98 -20.34
N GLN A 298 3.34 2.98 -19.11
CA GLN A 298 2.41 4.01 -18.64
C GLN A 298 3.15 5.09 -17.85
N THR A 299 2.67 6.32 -18.00
CA THR A 299 2.98 7.41 -17.07
C THR A 299 1.88 7.47 -16.02
N PHE A 300 2.25 7.51 -14.75
CA PHE A 300 1.32 7.52 -13.63
C PHE A 300 1.77 8.46 -12.50
N HIS A 301 0.86 8.81 -11.58
CA HIS A 301 1.06 9.89 -10.61
C HIS A 301 0.90 9.44 -9.16
N PRO A 302 1.86 8.65 -8.62
CA PRO A 302 1.73 8.03 -7.31
C PRO A 302 2.16 8.93 -6.14
N TYR A 303 2.91 9.99 -6.39
CA TYR A 303 3.56 10.81 -5.37
C TYR A 303 4.43 9.98 -4.41
N THR A 304 5.33 9.18 -4.97
CA THR A 304 6.35 8.39 -4.29
C THR A 304 7.53 8.15 -5.25
N ASP A 305 8.72 7.94 -4.71
CA ASP A 305 9.89 7.47 -5.44
C ASP A 305 10.17 5.97 -5.22
N LEU A 306 9.43 5.32 -4.32
CA LEU A 306 9.59 3.93 -3.88
C LEU A 306 10.93 3.63 -3.17
N LEU A 307 11.73 4.65 -2.87
CA LEU A 307 13.02 4.50 -2.21
C LEU A 307 12.88 4.51 -0.68
N LEU A 308 13.92 4.02 -0.01
CA LEU A 308 14.08 4.10 1.43
C LEU A 308 14.74 5.43 1.80
N HIS A 309 14.17 6.13 2.78
CA HIS A 309 14.72 7.35 3.37
C HIS A 309 14.83 7.22 4.89
N ASP A 310 15.90 7.74 5.48
CA ASP A 310 16.04 7.83 6.93
C ASP A 310 15.26 9.04 7.43
N LEU A 311 14.20 8.77 8.19
CA LEU A 311 13.30 9.77 8.74
C LEU A 311 13.66 10.19 10.19
N GLY A 312 14.86 9.84 10.66
CA GLY A 312 15.38 10.31 11.94
C GLY A 312 14.88 9.53 13.16
N SER A 313 15.22 10.05 14.35
CA SER A 313 15.02 9.37 15.62
C SER A 313 13.57 9.15 16.01
N ASP A 314 12.66 10.07 15.62
CA ASP A 314 11.25 10.06 16.05
C ASP A 314 10.43 8.98 15.32
N LEU A 315 10.93 8.51 14.18
CA LEU A 315 10.36 7.41 13.40
C LEU A 315 11.25 6.15 13.41
N ASN A 316 12.21 6.08 14.33
CA ASN A 316 13.06 4.91 14.53
C ASN A 316 12.47 4.00 15.61
N ASP A 317 11.76 2.96 15.20
CA ASP A 317 11.12 2.00 16.11
C ASP A 317 12.07 0.87 16.57
N GLY A 318 13.33 0.87 16.13
CA GLY A 318 14.31 -0.18 16.43
C GLY A 318 14.20 -1.43 15.53
N TYR A 319 13.09 -1.63 14.84
CA TYR A 319 12.85 -2.77 13.96
C TYR A 319 13.57 -2.62 12.61
N THR A 320 14.28 -3.65 12.20
CA THR A 320 14.94 -3.75 10.88
C THR A 320 14.29 -4.85 10.05
N GLU A 321 14.23 -4.68 8.73
CA GLU A 321 13.66 -5.67 7.82
C GLU A 321 14.53 -5.80 6.56
N GLY A 322 14.99 -7.00 6.28
CA GLY A 322 16.01 -7.21 5.26
C GLY A 322 17.27 -6.39 5.60
N TYR A 323 17.68 -5.53 4.69
CA TYR A 323 18.84 -4.64 4.88
C TYR A 323 18.43 -3.18 5.17
N ALA A 324 17.13 -2.90 5.32
CA ALA A 324 16.65 -1.59 5.73
C ALA A 324 16.91 -1.37 7.22
N THR A 325 17.51 -0.24 7.57
CA THR A 325 17.73 0.15 8.97
C THR A 325 16.43 0.52 9.66
N SER A 326 16.47 0.62 10.99
CA SER A 326 15.28 0.92 11.79
C SER A 326 14.68 2.31 11.51
N GLY A 327 15.49 3.31 11.15
CA GLY A 327 15.05 4.66 10.77
C GLY A 327 14.64 4.80 9.31
N GLN A 328 14.95 3.82 8.45
CA GLN A 328 14.62 3.88 7.03
C GLN A 328 13.20 3.39 6.73
N TRP A 329 12.47 4.16 5.93
CA TRP A 329 11.11 3.87 5.49
C TRP A 329 10.96 4.11 3.99
N ARG A 330 10.22 3.23 3.32
CA ARG A 330 9.86 3.47 1.92
C ARG A 330 8.88 4.63 1.83
N THR A 331 9.15 5.57 0.94
CA THR A 331 8.21 6.66 0.66
C THR A 331 6.84 6.10 0.32
N ALA A 332 5.84 6.45 1.12
CA ALA A 332 4.45 6.06 0.87
C ALA A 332 3.89 6.80 -0.34
N ALA A 333 3.10 6.13 -1.16
CA ALA A 333 2.31 6.81 -2.18
C ALA A 333 1.27 7.73 -1.53
N LEU A 334 1.03 8.91 -2.14
CA LEU A 334 0.04 9.85 -1.64
C LEU A 334 -1.26 9.86 -2.45
N TRP A 335 -1.33 9.13 -3.58
CA TRP A 335 -2.62 8.94 -4.25
C TRP A 335 -3.64 8.32 -3.29
N GLY A 336 -4.88 8.75 -3.34
CA GLY A 336 -5.93 8.32 -2.42
C GLY A 336 -5.73 8.80 -0.97
N LEU A 337 -4.77 9.72 -0.70
CA LEU A 337 -4.53 10.21 0.67
C LEU A 337 -5.78 10.86 1.26
N GLY A 338 -6.47 11.70 0.48
CA GLY A 338 -7.71 12.34 0.93
C GLY A 338 -8.85 11.37 1.21
N LEU A 339 -8.85 10.20 0.56
CA LEU A 339 -9.84 9.12 0.75
C LEU A 339 -9.49 8.19 1.91
N SER A 340 -8.29 8.29 2.48
CA SER A 340 -7.85 7.37 3.56
C SER A 340 -8.77 7.37 4.77
N LYS A 341 -9.40 8.50 5.08
CA LYS A 341 -10.36 8.62 6.21
C LYS A 341 -11.59 7.72 6.02
N ASP A 342 -12.00 7.42 4.79
CA ASP A 342 -13.21 6.64 4.52
C ASP A 342 -13.02 5.19 4.91
N SER A 343 -11.90 4.57 4.56
CA SER A 343 -11.51 3.23 5.02
C SER A 343 -11.15 3.19 6.51
N GLN A 344 -10.88 4.36 7.13
CA GLN A 344 -10.42 4.48 8.51
C GLN A 344 -11.51 5.01 9.46
N GLY A 345 -12.80 4.88 9.11
CA GLY A 345 -13.91 5.22 9.97
C GLY A 345 -14.15 6.74 10.17
N GLY A 346 -13.82 7.54 9.17
CA GLY A 346 -14.08 8.99 9.14
C GLY A 346 -12.97 9.86 9.73
N SER A 347 -11.82 9.28 10.07
CA SER A 347 -10.66 9.99 10.65
C SER A 347 -9.37 9.53 9.99
N TYR A 348 -8.41 10.44 9.87
CA TYR A 348 -7.07 10.06 9.42
C TYR A 348 -6.30 9.28 10.50
N TYR A 349 -5.61 8.23 10.05
CA TYR A 349 -4.58 7.53 10.80
C TYR A 349 -3.39 7.31 9.86
N LEU A 350 -2.47 8.27 9.86
CA LEU A 350 -1.36 8.33 8.91
C LEU A 350 -0.06 7.84 9.53
N MET A 351 1.03 7.85 8.78
CA MET A 351 2.31 7.22 9.03
C MET A 351 2.21 5.67 8.96
N HIS A 352 3.26 4.96 9.33
CA HIS A 352 3.32 3.50 9.25
C HIS A 352 2.43 2.79 10.29
N ASP A 353 2.16 3.44 11.40
CA ASP A 353 1.44 2.91 12.56
C ASP A 353 0.10 3.63 12.88
N GLY A 354 -0.25 4.66 12.12
CA GLY A 354 -1.49 5.41 12.32
C GLY A 354 -1.42 6.46 13.43
N ARG A 355 -0.21 6.87 13.85
CA ARG A 355 -0.01 7.85 14.93
C ARG A 355 -0.54 9.24 14.60
N ALA A 356 -0.40 9.71 13.37
CA ALA A 356 -0.83 11.04 12.97
C ALA A 356 -2.33 11.07 12.63
N LYS A 357 -3.05 12.04 13.20
CA LYS A 357 -4.51 12.19 13.08
C LYS A 357 -4.92 13.25 12.07
N SER A 358 -3.97 13.90 11.43
CA SER A 358 -4.15 14.85 10.34
C SER A 358 -2.95 14.82 9.40
N ILE A 359 -3.12 15.39 8.21
CA ILE A 359 -2.02 15.54 7.26
C ILE A 359 -0.94 16.47 7.84
N GLU A 360 -1.34 17.55 8.52
CA GLU A 360 -0.39 18.46 9.17
C GLU A 360 0.43 17.75 10.26
N GLU A 361 -0.20 16.90 11.07
CA GLU A 361 0.49 16.10 12.07
C GLU A 361 1.45 15.08 11.42
N ALA A 362 1.05 14.47 10.29
CA ALA A 362 1.94 13.60 9.55
C ALA A 362 3.18 14.34 9.03
N ILE A 363 3.03 15.57 8.52
CA ILE A 363 4.17 16.41 8.11
C ILE A 363 5.06 16.73 9.32
N ALA A 364 4.49 16.99 10.48
CA ALA A 364 5.26 17.31 11.70
C ALA A 364 6.12 16.12 12.18
N TRP A 365 5.71 14.87 11.90
CA TRP A 365 6.50 13.68 12.19
C TRP A 365 7.69 13.45 11.25
N HIS A 366 7.77 14.15 10.11
CA HIS A 366 8.90 14.02 9.20
C HIS A 366 10.19 14.60 9.83
N GLY A 367 11.24 13.78 9.84
CA GLY A 367 12.56 14.14 10.36
C GLY A 367 13.67 13.61 9.45
N GLY A 368 14.89 13.56 9.93
CA GLY A 368 16.04 13.06 9.17
C GLY A 368 16.19 13.74 7.82
N GLU A 369 16.14 12.98 6.73
CA GLU A 369 16.23 13.50 5.36
C GLU A 369 15.10 14.48 5.00
N ALA A 370 13.93 14.37 5.64
CA ALA A 370 12.77 15.23 5.39
C ALA A 370 12.70 16.47 6.32
N GLU A 371 13.62 16.61 7.26
CA GLU A 371 13.62 17.68 8.28
C GLU A 371 13.58 19.08 7.67
N GLU A 372 14.33 19.33 6.59
CA GLU A 372 14.36 20.64 5.95
C GLU A 372 13.02 20.96 5.26
N SER A 373 12.41 19.98 4.58
CA SER A 373 11.09 20.16 3.96
C SER A 373 10.01 20.45 5.01
N LYS A 374 10.05 19.77 6.17
CA LYS A 374 9.18 20.07 7.32
C LYS A 374 9.37 21.53 7.79
N LYS A 375 10.60 21.99 7.99
CA LYS A 375 10.88 23.38 8.39
C LYS A 375 10.36 24.41 7.39
N GLN A 376 10.51 24.12 6.09
CA GLN A 376 9.97 25.00 5.06
C GLN A 376 8.42 25.03 5.11
N PHE A 377 7.76 23.91 5.35
CA PHE A 377 6.30 23.88 5.58
C PHE A 377 5.90 24.70 6.81
N GLU A 378 6.64 24.60 7.92
CA GLU A 378 6.37 25.35 9.15
C GLU A 378 6.45 26.86 8.95
N LEU A 379 7.34 27.33 8.06
CA LEU A 379 7.53 28.75 7.72
C LEU A 379 6.43 29.32 6.80
N LEU A 380 5.63 28.48 6.16
CA LEU A 380 4.52 28.92 5.33
C LEU A 380 3.48 29.70 6.15
N THR A 381 2.84 30.67 5.53
CA THR A 381 1.67 31.34 6.10
C THR A 381 0.52 30.37 6.34
N LEU A 382 -0.42 30.72 7.19
CA LEU A 382 -1.59 29.87 7.47
C LEU A 382 -2.38 29.55 6.19
N GLU A 383 -2.47 30.49 5.25
CA GLU A 383 -3.17 30.28 3.99
C GLU A 383 -2.40 29.30 3.07
N GLU A 384 -1.09 29.46 2.95
CA GLU A 384 -0.26 28.54 2.18
C GLU A 384 -0.29 27.13 2.75
N LYS A 385 -0.24 26.96 4.08
CA LYS A 385 -0.41 25.65 4.72
C LYS A 385 -1.76 25.00 4.34
N LYS A 386 -2.86 25.76 4.38
CA LYS A 386 -4.18 25.26 3.95
C LYS A 386 -4.18 24.84 2.48
N GLN A 387 -3.50 25.58 1.62
CA GLN A 387 -3.39 25.23 0.20
C GLN A 387 -2.63 23.91 0.01
N VAL A 388 -1.51 23.71 0.71
CA VAL A 388 -0.77 22.42 0.69
C VAL A 388 -1.65 21.26 1.19
N ILE A 389 -2.37 21.46 2.32
CA ILE A 389 -3.27 20.43 2.85
C ILE A 389 -4.38 20.11 1.84
N LYS A 390 -5.00 21.14 1.26
CA LYS A 390 -6.07 20.97 0.26
C LYS A 390 -5.60 20.25 -1.00
N PHE A 391 -4.37 20.52 -1.43
CA PHE A 391 -3.73 19.75 -2.50
C PHE A 391 -3.56 18.27 -2.10
N LEU A 392 -3.02 17.98 -0.92
CA LEU A 392 -2.84 16.62 -0.42
C LEU A 392 -4.16 15.87 -0.23
N GLU A 393 -5.22 16.55 0.19
CA GLU A 393 -6.58 16.01 0.27
C GLU A 393 -7.20 15.75 -1.11
N SER A 394 -6.71 16.39 -2.16
CA SER A 394 -7.18 16.18 -3.52
C SER A 394 -6.56 14.98 -4.21
N LEU A 395 -5.49 14.44 -3.64
CA LEU A 395 -4.85 13.21 -4.10
C LEU A 395 -5.61 11.99 -3.54
#